data_dbac516f0b4baa2bef4a9915c953657c
#
_entry.id   dbac516f0b4baa2bef4a9915c953657c
#
_cell.length_a   1.000
_cell.length_b   1.000
_cell.length_c   1.000
_cell.angle_alpha   90.00
_cell.angle_beta   90.00
_cell.angle_gamma   90.00
#
_symmetry.space_group_name_H-M   'P 1'
#
loop_
_entity.id
_entity.type
_entity.pdbx_description
1 polymer ?
#
loop_
_entity_poly.entity_id
_entity_poly.type
_entity_poly.pdbx_seq_one_letter_code
_entity_poly.pdbx_strand_id
1 'polypeptide(L)' 'MALLQLWEDSFVEGRCPNCDDHVHSARSVRSGKIMPFDNPLMVVRTETLTSTTRAIAVVDGDASRCHLQSCRGRK' A
#
# COMPACT_ATOMS: atom_id res chain seq x y z
N MET A 1 -12.64 0.35 11.56
CA MET A 1 -12.04 0.42 10.22
C MET A 1 -10.74 1.21 10.26
N ALA A 2 -9.69 0.63 9.73
CA ALA A 2 -8.38 1.30 9.70
C ALA A 2 -8.16 1.90 8.32
N LEU A 3 -7.96 3.20 8.26
CA LEU A 3 -7.68 3.89 7.00
C LEU A 3 -6.19 4.19 6.91
N LEU A 4 -5.61 3.93 5.75
CA LEU A 4 -4.21 4.19 5.49
C LEU A 4 -4.07 5.27 4.42
N GLN A 5 -3.10 6.15 4.61
CA GLN A 5 -2.78 7.18 3.62
C GLN A 5 -1.53 6.77 2.87
N LEU A 6 -1.67 6.60 1.57
CA LEU A 6 -0.59 6.15 0.71
C LEU A 6 -0.43 7.13 -0.45
N TRP A 7 0.83 7.34 -0.89
CA TRP A 7 1.08 8.18 -2.05
C TRP A 7 0.56 7.48 -3.29
N GLU A 8 -0.39 8.11 -3.99
CA GLU A 8 -1.01 7.49 -5.15
C GLU A 8 0.00 7.20 -6.26
N ASP A 9 0.98 8.07 -6.41
CA ASP A 9 1.99 7.90 -7.46
C ASP A 9 3.04 6.83 -7.13
N SER A 10 2.94 6.22 -5.94
CA SER A 10 3.87 5.17 -5.53
C SER A 10 3.30 3.77 -5.70
N PHE A 11 2.10 3.64 -6.23
CA PHE A 11 1.46 2.33 -6.42
C PHE A 11 2.23 1.53 -7.48
N VAL A 12 2.71 0.35 -7.09
CA VAL A 12 3.50 -0.51 -7.96
C VAL A 12 3.07 -1.95 -7.75
N GLU A 13 2.95 -2.71 -8.83
CA GLU A 13 2.73 -4.14 -8.76
C GLU A 13 4.05 -4.85 -8.95
N GLY A 14 4.24 -5.93 -8.21
CA GLY A 14 5.47 -6.69 -8.30
C GLY A 14 5.34 -8.01 -7.56
N ARG A 15 6.48 -8.58 -7.22
CA ARG A 15 6.52 -9.84 -6.50
C ARG A 15 7.34 -9.68 -5.23
N CYS A 16 6.89 -10.39 -4.19
CA CYS A 16 7.61 -10.41 -2.94
C CYS A 16 8.95 -11.14 -3.13
N PRO A 17 10.08 -10.51 -2.77
CA PRO A 17 11.37 -11.17 -2.95
C PRO A 17 11.56 -12.40 -2.06
N ASN A 18 10.74 -12.53 -1.02
CA ASN A 18 10.86 -13.65 -0.09
C ASN A 18 10.05 -14.87 -0.50
N CYS A 19 8.85 -14.66 -1.01
CA CYS A 19 7.96 -15.78 -1.33
C CYS A 19 7.47 -15.78 -2.77
N ASP A 20 7.84 -14.76 -3.55
CA ASP A 20 7.51 -14.64 -4.97
C ASP A 20 6.03 -14.49 -5.24
N ASP A 21 5.22 -14.20 -4.23
CA ASP A 21 3.81 -13.93 -4.43
C ASP A 21 3.62 -12.55 -5.06
N HIS A 22 2.56 -12.43 -5.85
CA HIS A 22 2.21 -11.15 -6.45
C HIS A 22 1.74 -10.20 -5.35
N VAL A 23 2.32 -9.02 -5.31
CA VAL A 23 1.96 -8.02 -4.30
C VAL A 23 1.73 -6.67 -4.94
N HIS A 24 0.94 -5.85 -4.27
CA HIS A 24 0.69 -4.46 -4.63
C HIS A 24 1.35 -3.60 -3.57
N SER A 25 2.26 -2.74 -3.98
CA SER A 25 3.03 -1.94 -3.03
C SER A 25 2.71 -0.47 -3.15
N ALA A 26 2.84 0.24 -2.04
CA ALA A 26 2.65 1.68 -2.03
C ALA A 26 3.44 2.26 -0.87
N ARG A 27 3.84 3.52 -1.00
CA ARG A 27 4.60 4.20 0.04
C ARG A 27 3.65 4.90 1.00
N SER A 28 3.84 4.66 2.29
CA SER A 28 3.04 5.30 3.32
C SER A 28 3.41 6.78 3.43
N VAL A 29 2.39 7.63 3.47
CA VAL A 29 2.60 9.06 3.69
C VAL A 29 3.19 9.30 5.07
N ARG A 30 2.74 8.53 6.04
CA ARG A 30 3.08 8.73 7.43
C ARG A 30 4.50 8.30 7.76
N SER A 31 4.86 7.09 7.36
CA SER A 31 6.17 6.53 7.71
C SER A 31 7.19 6.68 6.60
N GLY A 32 6.76 6.91 5.37
CA GLY A 32 7.65 6.97 4.24
C GLY A 32 8.16 5.62 3.77
N LYS A 33 7.67 4.55 4.35
CA LYS A 33 8.10 3.20 4.00
C LYS A 33 7.16 2.57 2.99
N ILE A 34 7.71 1.70 2.15
CA ILE A 34 6.91 0.98 1.18
C ILE A 34 6.25 -0.20 1.87
N MET A 35 4.94 -0.34 1.67
CA MET A 35 4.17 -1.40 2.29
C MET A 35 3.60 -2.30 1.20
N PRO A 36 3.85 -3.61 1.27
CA PRO A 36 3.26 -4.56 0.31
C PRO A 36 1.90 -5.04 0.79
N PHE A 37 1.00 -5.27 -0.16
CA PHE A 37 -0.35 -5.74 0.12
C PHE A 37 -0.68 -6.92 -0.78
N ASP A 38 -1.43 -7.88 -0.25
CA ASP A 38 -1.81 -9.09 -0.99
C ASP A 38 -2.80 -8.81 -2.10
N ASN A 39 -3.72 -7.89 -1.84
CA ASN A 39 -4.84 -7.60 -2.75
C ASN A 39 -4.70 -6.22 -3.33
N PRO A 40 -5.37 -5.95 -4.47
CA PRO A 40 -5.43 -4.59 -4.96
C PRO A 40 -5.92 -3.65 -3.88
N LEU A 41 -5.33 -2.47 -3.81
CA LEU A 41 -5.66 -1.51 -2.78
C LEU A 41 -7.08 -0.97 -2.96
N MET A 42 -7.84 -1.01 -1.89
CA MET A 42 -9.22 -0.52 -1.90
C MET A 42 -9.23 0.96 -1.57
N VAL A 43 -9.17 1.80 -2.58
CA VAL A 43 -9.15 3.25 -2.40
C VAL A 43 -10.53 3.73 -2.02
N VAL A 44 -10.64 4.33 -0.84
CA VAL A 44 -11.90 4.88 -0.33
C VAL A 44 -12.11 6.29 -0.88
N ARG A 45 -11.05 7.09 -0.89
CA ARG A 45 -11.11 8.43 -1.42
C ARG A 45 -9.69 8.91 -1.75
N THR A 46 -9.61 9.98 -2.50
CA THR A 46 -8.33 10.61 -2.85
C THR A 46 -8.29 12.01 -2.27
N GLU A 47 -7.14 12.38 -1.70
CA GLU A 47 -6.91 13.71 -1.16
C GLU A 47 -5.69 14.30 -1.84
N THR A 48 -5.62 15.62 -1.88
CA THR A 48 -4.47 16.33 -2.46
C THR A 48 -3.90 17.28 -1.42
N LEU A 49 -2.60 17.21 -1.21
CA LEU A 49 -1.94 18.14 -0.31
C LEU A 49 -1.91 19.53 -0.92
N THR A 50 -2.22 20.53 -0.11
CA THR A 50 -2.23 21.91 -0.60
C THR A 50 -0.82 22.43 -0.90
N SER A 51 0.19 21.87 -0.26
CA SER A 51 1.57 22.31 -0.44
C SER A 51 2.26 21.64 -1.61
N THR A 52 1.65 20.60 -2.19
CA THR A 52 2.22 19.88 -3.33
C THR A 52 1.09 19.51 -4.28
N THR A 53 1.46 19.01 -5.47
CA THR A 53 0.46 18.50 -6.41
C THR A 53 0.28 16.99 -6.29
N ARG A 54 0.89 16.38 -5.29
CA ARG A 54 0.82 14.92 -5.13
C ARG A 54 -0.51 14.51 -4.52
N ALA A 55 -1.07 13.45 -5.05
CA ALA A 55 -2.32 12.91 -4.55
C ALA A 55 -2.06 11.82 -3.51
N ILE A 56 -2.91 11.79 -2.50
CA ILE A 56 -2.85 10.78 -1.44
C ILE A 56 -4.08 9.90 -1.61
N ALA A 57 -3.86 8.60 -1.71
CA ALA A 57 -4.95 7.63 -1.75
C ALA A 57 -5.23 7.16 -0.33
N VAL A 58 -6.46 7.33 0.12
CA VAL A 58 -6.90 6.80 1.42
C VAL A 58 -7.50 5.44 1.16
N VAL A 59 -6.90 4.40 1.71
CA VAL A 59 -7.32 3.04 1.44
C VAL A 59 -7.85 2.38 2.71
N ASP A 60 -8.71 1.39 2.51
CA ASP A 60 -9.27 0.61 3.61
C ASP A 60 -8.23 -0.45 4.02
N GLY A 61 -7.59 -0.23 5.17
CA GLY A 61 -6.55 -1.11 5.64
C GLY A 61 -7.03 -2.50 6.03
N ASP A 62 -8.31 -2.63 6.34
CA ASP A 62 -8.87 -3.95 6.66
C ASP A 62 -9.10 -4.77 5.40
N ALA A 63 -9.54 -4.13 4.33
CA ALA A 63 -9.76 -4.81 3.06
C ALA A 63 -8.45 -5.02 2.30
N SER A 64 -7.50 -4.11 2.49
CA SER A 64 -6.19 -4.16 1.83
C SER A 64 -5.19 -4.81 2.77
N ARG A 65 -5.22 -6.13 2.84
CA ARG A 65 -4.40 -6.87 3.79
C ARG A 65 -2.91 -6.69 3.51
N CYS A 66 -2.17 -6.34 4.55
CA CYS A 66 -0.72 -6.20 4.43
C CYS A 66 -0.08 -7.56 4.18
N HIS A 67 0.73 -7.65 3.13
CA HIS A 67 1.37 -8.91 2.75
C HIS A 67 2.32 -9.42 3.82
N LEU A 68 2.91 -8.52 4.60
CA LEU A 68 3.85 -8.94 5.65
C LEU A 68 3.21 -9.87 6.67
N GLN A 69 1.88 -9.80 6.83
CA GLN A 69 1.18 -10.67 7.75
C GLN A 69 0.95 -12.06 7.19
N SER A 70 0.99 -12.21 5.89
CA SER A 70 0.71 -13.49 5.24
C SER A 70 1.90 -14.01 4.45
N CYS A 71 3.00 -13.29 4.41
CA CYS A 71 4.20 -13.73 3.72
C CYS A 71 4.77 -14.98 4.37
N ARG A 72 4.97 -16.01 3.58
CA ARG A 72 5.48 -17.26 4.11
C ARG A 72 6.98 -17.26 4.34
N GLY A 73 7.58 -16.22 3.95
CA GLY A 73 8.90 -15.98 4.33
C GLY A 73 9.92 -16.76 3.67
N ARG A 74 10.22 -17.42 3.91
CA ARG A 74 11.17 -17.72 3.74
C ARG A 74 11.45 -18.86 3.53
N LYS A 75 12.02 -19.20 3.22
CA LYS A 75 12.33 -20.35 3.03
C LYS A 75 13.36 -20.69 3.37
#